data_68fce7649c77a6d0e2091e5937e1f483
#
_entry.id   68fce7649c77a6d0e2091e5937e1f483
#
_cell.length_a   1.000
_cell.length_b   1.000
_cell.length_c   1.000
_cell.angle_alpha   90.00
_cell.angle_beta   90.00
_cell.angle_gamma   90.00
#
_symmetry.space_group_name_H-M   'P 1'
#
loop_
_entity.id
_entity.type
_entity.pdbx_description
1 polymer ?
#
loop_
_entity_poly.entity_id
_entity_poly.type
_entity_poly.pdbx_seq_one_letter_code
_entity_poly.pdbx_strand_id
1 'polypeptide(L)'
;MKQEERNKISTAHIMECAISQYAASDCKDISVNELCRTGNISKGKLYHHYSSKEDIFNSAIEYAVSNLCSNIVDFKIDSSETMTENFSRYYKRRIDYWMDHPDHFIIIHSLKTTAPKETPGKYSHLVQKYKNALFQKSKEILDMNGQSINISENELLNILTFVYDNMFMRDMFKIVHAIKQGDDEAAMDLAGDLLSLYNRLIYALINGIFSKDESK
;
A
#
# COMPACT_ATOMS: atom_id res chain seq x y z
N MET A 1 5.46 25.08 18.81
CA MET A 1 5.81 23.80 18.21
C MET A 1 7.05 23.24 18.91
N LYS A 2 6.95 22.09 19.57
CA LYS A 2 8.03 21.47 20.33
C LYS A 2 9.14 20.99 19.38
N GLN A 3 10.38 20.89 19.86
CA GLN A 3 11.55 20.46 19.06
C GLN A 3 11.33 19.08 18.42
N GLU A 4 10.67 18.19 19.13
CA GLU A 4 10.33 16.84 18.67
C GLU A 4 9.38 16.84 17.47
N GLU A 5 8.41 17.73 17.47
CA GLU A 5 7.45 17.93 16.38
C GLU A 5 8.12 18.49 15.12
N ARG A 6 9.06 19.42 15.28
CA ARG A 6 9.90 19.94 14.18
C ARG A 6 10.79 18.85 13.59
N ASN A 7 11.34 17.97 14.41
CA ASN A 7 12.18 16.86 13.96
C ASN A 7 11.35 15.82 13.20
N LYS A 8 10.14 15.46 13.66
CA LYS A 8 9.23 14.54 12.95
C LYS A 8 8.82 15.09 11.59
N ILE A 9 8.41 16.34 11.50
CA ILE A 9 8.06 17.00 10.23
C ILE A 9 9.26 17.00 9.28
N SER A 10 10.45 17.26 9.80
CA SER A 10 11.69 17.25 9.02
C SER A 10 12.04 15.87 8.49
N THR A 11 11.85 14.81 9.28
CA THR A 11 12.11 13.42 8.89
C THR A 11 11.11 12.97 7.84
N ALA A 12 9.82 13.25 8.03
CA ALA A 12 8.78 12.95 7.03
C ALA A 12 9.09 13.62 5.68
N HIS A 13 9.45 14.91 5.70
CA HIS A 13 9.82 15.63 4.49
C HIS A 13 11.03 15.02 3.77
N ILE A 14 12.06 14.60 4.53
CA ILE A 14 13.23 13.91 3.96
C ILE A 14 12.79 12.61 3.28
N MET A 15 11.91 11.83 3.92
CA MET A 15 11.44 10.56 3.38
C MET A 15 10.62 10.75 2.09
N GLU A 16 9.69 11.71 2.07
CA GLU A 16 8.91 12.01 0.86
C GLU A 16 9.82 12.43 -0.31
N CYS A 17 10.81 13.31 -0.06
CA CYS A 17 11.79 13.68 -1.09
C CYS A 17 12.63 12.48 -1.58
N ALA A 18 13.03 11.59 -0.68
CA ALA A 18 13.77 10.38 -1.04
C ALA A 18 12.91 9.42 -1.85
N ILE A 19 11.65 9.21 -1.44
CA ILE A 19 10.67 8.36 -2.14
C ILE A 19 10.45 8.88 -3.55
N SER A 20 10.23 10.17 -3.71
CA SER A 20 10.01 10.78 -5.03
C SER A 20 11.22 10.61 -5.96
N GLN A 21 12.45 10.79 -5.46
CA GLN A 21 13.65 10.56 -6.26
C GLN A 21 13.85 9.09 -6.64
N TYR A 22 13.63 8.15 -5.70
CA TYR A 22 13.73 6.72 -6.00
C TYR A 22 12.67 6.31 -7.03
N ALA A 23 11.45 6.79 -6.89
CA ALA A 23 10.39 6.52 -7.85
C ALA A 23 10.72 7.06 -9.26
N ALA A 24 11.32 8.26 -9.34
CA ALA A 24 11.74 8.87 -10.60
C ALA A 24 12.93 8.17 -11.27
N SER A 25 13.75 7.43 -10.52
CA SER A 25 14.95 6.71 -11.00
C SER A 25 14.72 5.21 -11.19
N ASP A 26 13.48 4.73 -11.27
CA ASP A 26 13.12 3.31 -11.29
C ASP A 26 13.73 2.53 -10.10
N CYS A 27 13.85 3.18 -8.96
CA CYS A 27 14.40 2.64 -7.72
C CYS A 27 15.87 2.16 -7.81
N LYS A 28 16.63 2.66 -8.80
CA LYS A 28 18.03 2.22 -9.01
C LYS A 28 19.03 2.98 -8.17
N ASP A 29 18.89 4.28 -8.15
CA ASP A 29 19.86 5.14 -7.43
C ASP A 29 19.30 6.54 -7.18
N ILE A 30 19.74 7.20 -6.09
CA ILE A 30 19.49 8.61 -5.84
C ILE A 30 20.79 9.39 -5.75
N SER A 31 20.74 10.66 -6.12
CA SER A 31 21.80 11.61 -5.82
C SER A 31 21.53 12.29 -4.49
N VAL A 32 22.43 12.10 -3.52
CA VAL A 32 22.35 12.81 -2.24
C VAL A 32 22.38 14.34 -2.44
N ASN A 33 23.11 14.82 -3.47
CA ASN A 33 23.12 16.23 -3.81
C ASN A 33 21.76 16.71 -4.30
N GLU A 34 21.11 15.92 -5.14
CA GLU A 34 19.78 16.21 -5.66
C GLU A 34 18.72 16.14 -4.55
N LEU A 35 18.79 15.14 -3.68
CA LEU A 35 17.94 15.04 -2.50
C LEU A 35 18.07 16.29 -1.60
N CYS A 36 19.29 16.76 -1.37
CA CYS A 36 19.53 17.97 -0.60
C CYS A 36 18.95 19.21 -1.30
N ARG A 37 19.08 19.28 -2.62
CA ARG A 37 18.60 20.42 -3.43
C ARG A 37 17.07 20.46 -3.47
N THR A 38 16.42 19.37 -3.84
CA THR A 38 14.95 19.30 -4.00
C THR A 38 14.23 19.38 -2.65
N GLY A 39 14.79 18.75 -1.62
CA GLY A 39 14.24 18.75 -0.28
C GLY A 39 14.60 19.99 0.54
N ASN A 40 15.41 20.91 0.00
CA ASN A 40 15.97 22.04 0.74
C ASN A 40 16.59 21.61 2.10
N ILE A 41 17.41 20.56 2.04
CA ILE A 41 18.00 19.88 3.20
C ILE A 41 19.51 20.00 3.10
N SER A 42 20.19 20.42 4.17
CA SER A 42 21.65 20.40 4.19
C SER A 42 22.19 18.98 4.31
N LYS A 43 23.35 18.69 3.68
CA LYS A 43 24.02 17.40 3.83
C LYS A 43 24.29 17.04 5.28
N GLY A 44 24.70 18.02 6.09
CA GLY A 44 24.95 17.80 7.52
C GLY A 44 23.69 17.34 8.26
N LYS A 45 22.54 17.95 7.96
CA LYS A 45 21.26 17.51 8.53
C LYS A 45 20.85 16.12 8.06
N LEU A 46 21.05 15.81 6.77
CA LEU A 46 20.74 14.50 6.22
C LEU A 46 21.58 13.40 6.89
N TYR A 47 22.90 13.57 6.94
CA TYR A 47 23.82 12.60 7.55
C TYR A 47 23.83 12.63 9.09
N HIS A 48 23.16 13.58 9.71
CA HIS A 48 22.84 13.51 11.14
C HIS A 48 21.76 12.45 11.45
N HIS A 49 20.85 12.21 10.49
CA HIS A 49 19.76 11.24 10.64
C HIS A 49 20.08 9.89 10.02
N TYR A 50 20.89 9.82 8.96
CA TYR A 50 21.12 8.62 8.15
C TYR A 50 22.63 8.39 7.95
N SER A 51 23.08 7.17 8.19
CA SER A 51 24.51 6.82 8.15
C SER A 51 25.03 6.66 6.71
N SER A 52 24.17 6.34 5.76
CA SER A 52 24.52 6.08 4.38
C SER A 52 23.36 6.34 3.43
N LYS A 53 23.65 6.33 2.14
CA LYS A 53 22.65 6.36 1.08
C LYS A 53 21.70 5.16 1.11
N GLU A 54 22.26 3.97 1.42
CA GLU A 54 21.47 2.76 1.59
C GLU A 54 20.53 2.85 2.81
N ASP A 55 20.98 3.47 3.88
CA ASP A 55 20.17 3.74 5.07
C ASP A 55 18.99 4.66 4.77
N ILE A 56 19.21 5.70 3.96
CA ILE A 56 18.14 6.58 3.46
C ILE A 56 17.10 5.76 2.65
N PHE A 57 17.57 4.89 1.76
CA PHE A 57 16.68 4.05 0.94
C PHE A 57 15.86 3.09 1.80
N ASN A 58 16.50 2.36 2.71
CA ASN A 58 15.80 1.45 3.61
C ASN A 58 14.75 2.18 4.44
N SER A 59 15.12 3.35 4.98
CA SER A 59 14.20 4.18 5.78
C SER A 59 13.03 4.71 4.94
N ALA A 60 13.25 5.05 3.68
CA ALA A 60 12.19 5.47 2.76
C ALA A 60 11.19 4.33 2.48
N ILE A 61 11.69 3.12 2.25
CA ILE A 61 10.85 1.92 2.09
C ILE A 61 10.03 1.65 3.37
N GLU A 62 10.69 1.66 4.54
CA GLU A 62 10.02 1.44 5.83
C GLU A 62 8.95 2.49 6.10
N TYR A 63 9.23 3.76 5.78
CA TYR A 63 8.28 4.86 5.90
C TYR A 63 7.06 4.65 4.99
N ALA A 64 7.27 4.35 3.70
CA ALA A 64 6.19 4.09 2.75
C ALA A 64 5.31 2.91 3.18
N VAL A 65 5.92 1.78 3.59
CA VAL A 65 5.18 0.61 4.07
C VAL A 65 4.43 0.92 5.37
N SER A 66 5.02 1.69 6.28
CA SER A 66 4.38 2.04 7.55
C SER A 66 3.16 2.93 7.34
N ASN A 67 3.25 3.93 6.44
CA ASN A 67 2.11 4.79 6.09
C ASN A 67 0.97 3.98 5.44
N LEU A 68 1.32 3.06 4.54
CA LEU A 68 0.33 2.16 3.94
C LEU A 68 -0.34 1.27 4.98
N CYS A 69 0.42 0.67 5.90
CA CYS A 69 -0.14 -0.14 6.97
C CYS A 69 -1.07 0.70 7.88
N SER A 70 -0.68 1.93 8.21
CA SER A 70 -1.53 2.84 9.00
C SER A 70 -2.84 3.16 8.26
N ASN A 71 -2.77 3.43 6.95
CA ASN A 71 -3.98 3.64 6.13
C ASN A 71 -4.95 2.47 6.22
N ILE A 72 -4.43 1.22 6.21
CA ILE A 72 -5.23 0.00 6.33
C ILE A 72 -5.82 -0.16 7.74
N VAL A 73 -4.97 -0.07 8.77
CA VAL A 73 -5.36 -0.32 10.17
C VAL A 73 -6.36 0.72 10.66
N ASP A 74 -6.20 1.98 10.24
CA ASP A 74 -7.06 3.10 10.65
C ASP A 74 -8.42 3.11 9.93
N PHE A 75 -8.68 2.18 9.00
CA PHE A 75 -10.00 2.03 8.42
C PHE A 75 -11.02 1.66 9.50
N LYS A 76 -12.14 2.39 9.54
CA LYS A 76 -13.22 2.15 10.49
C LYS A 76 -14.37 1.40 9.81
N ILE A 77 -14.69 0.25 10.40
CA ILE A 77 -15.86 -0.53 10.02
C ILE A 77 -17.11 0.21 10.52
N ASP A 78 -18.11 0.32 9.67
CA ASP A 78 -19.41 0.87 10.03
C ASP A 78 -20.41 -0.28 10.25
N SER A 79 -20.85 -0.46 11.49
CA SER A 79 -21.79 -1.52 11.85
C SER A 79 -23.20 -1.31 11.30
N SER A 80 -23.51 -0.12 10.79
CA SER A 80 -24.81 0.17 10.14
C SER A 80 -24.80 -0.25 8.66
N GLU A 81 -23.64 -0.48 8.07
CA GLU A 81 -23.47 -0.92 6.69
C GLU A 81 -23.34 -2.44 6.59
N THR A 82 -23.66 -2.97 5.42
CA THR A 82 -23.41 -4.38 5.09
C THR A 82 -21.91 -4.67 5.00
N MET A 83 -21.55 -5.94 5.06
CA MET A 83 -20.17 -6.42 4.85
C MET A 83 -19.64 -5.98 3.46
N THR A 84 -20.46 -6.09 2.43
CA THR A 84 -20.09 -5.70 1.05
C THR A 84 -19.84 -4.19 0.95
N GLU A 85 -20.64 -3.36 1.60
CA GLU A 85 -20.44 -1.90 1.63
C GLU A 85 -19.16 -1.53 2.38
N ASN A 86 -18.88 -2.16 3.52
CA ASN A 86 -17.62 -1.97 4.25
C ASN A 86 -16.41 -2.38 3.41
N PHE A 87 -16.46 -3.50 2.67
CA PHE A 87 -15.39 -3.88 1.74
C PHE A 87 -15.24 -2.87 0.61
N SER A 88 -16.35 -2.37 0.03
CA SER A 88 -16.30 -1.35 -1.02
C SER A 88 -15.58 -0.09 -0.55
N ARG A 89 -15.94 0.43 0.64
CA ARG A 89 -15.27 1.60 1.26
C ARG A 89 -13.80 1.31 1.57
N TYR A 90 -13.49 0.11 2.05
CA TYR A 90 -12.12 -0.31 2.35
C TYR A 90 -11.26 -0.33 1.09
N TYR A 91 -11.76 -0.90 -0.02
CA TYR A 91 -11.03 -0.92 -1.28
C TYR A 91 -10.89 0.47 -1.89
N LYS A 92 -11.97 1.27 -1.84
CA LYS A 92 -11.91 2.66 -2.29
C LYS A 92 -10.82 3.44 -1.56
N ARG A 93 -10.77 3.37 -0.23
CA ARG A 93 -9.73 4.03 0.59
C ARG A 93 -8.32 3.61 0.18
N ARG A 94 -8.11 2.35 -0.19
CA ARG A 94 -6.80 1.86 -0.64
C ARG A 94 -6.44 2.38 -2.03
N ILE A 95 -7.41 2.47 -2.94
CA ILE A 95 -7.21 3.08 -4.28
C ILE A 95 -6.88 4.56 -4.09
N ASP A 96 -7.68 5.30 -3.33
CA ASP A 96 -7.45 6.72 -3.03
C ASP A 96 -6.03 6.94 -2.46
N TYR A 97 -5.61 6.12 -1.49
CA TYR A 97 -4.25 6.21 -0.93
C TYR A 97 -3.15 6.13 -2.00
N TRP A 98 -3.28 5.21 -2.94
CA TRP A 98 -2.29 5.05 -4.00
C TRP A 98 -2.36 6.16 -5.05
N MET A 99 -3.53 6.74 -5.28
CA MET A 99 -3.69 7.91 -6.14
C MET A 99 -3.04 9.14 -5.50
N ASP A 100 -3.20 9.31 -4.19
CA ASP A 100 -2.59 10.41 -3.42
C ASP A 100 -1.07 10.22 -3.23
N HIS A 101 -0.58 8.96 -3.26
CA HIS A 101 0.82 8.61 -3.02
C HIS A 101 1.39 7.70 -4.13
N PRO A 102 1.41 8.16 -5.41
CA PRO A 102 1.86 7.33 -6.54
C PRO A 102 3.32 6.89 -6.42
N ASP A 103 4.19 7.72 -5.82
CA ASP A 103 5.60 7.40 -5.61
C ASP A 103 5.80 6.28 -4.57
N HIS A 104 4.97 6.23 -3.53
CA HIS A 104 4.94 5.11 -2.57
C HIS A 104 4.58 3.80 -3.27
N PHE A 105 3.61 3.83 -4.20
CA PHE A 105 3.26 2.66 -4.99
C PHE A 105 4.47 2.13 -5.77
N ILE A 106 5.19 3.01 -6.47
CA ILE A 106 6.37 2.63 -7.28
C ILE A 106 7.43 1.94 -6.42
N ILE A 107 7.77 2.53 -5.25
CA ILE A 107 8.74 1.94 -4.32
C ILE A 107 8.28 0.56 -3.85
N ILE A 108 7.04 0.44 -3.37
CA ILE A 108 6.54 -0.82 -2.81
C ILE A 108 6.40 -1.89 -3.90
N HIS A 109 6.00 -1.49 -5.12
CA HIS A 109 5.96 -2.41 -6.26
C HIS A 109 7.37 -2.90 -6.63
N SER A 110 8.39 -2.04 -6.56
CA SER A 110 9.78 -2.40 -6.87
C SER A 110 10.33 -3.48 -5.93
N LEU A 111 9.86 -3.57 -4.68
CA LEU A 111 10.25 -4.63 -3.75
C LEU A 111 9.91 -6.03 -4.26
N LYS A 112 8.90 -6.16 -5.11
CA LYS A 112 8.47 -7.43 -5.69
C LYS A 112 9.19 -7.75 -7.01
N THR A 113 9.53 -6.71 -7.78
CA THR A 113 10.02 -6.87 -9.15
C THR A 113 11.53 -6.68 -9.29
N THR A 114 12.11 -5.83 -8.45
CA THR A 114 13.49 -5.37 -8.58
C THR A 114 14.34 -5.64 -7.33
N ALA A 115 13.78 -6.30 -6.30
CA ALA A 115 14.58 -6.67 -5.11
C ALA A 115 15.89 -7.31 -5.57
N PRO A 116 17.06 -6.78 -5.16
CA PRO A 116 18.34 -7.27 -5.65
C PRO A 116 18.40 -8.78 -5.47
N LYS A 117 18.70 -9.51 -6.57
CA LYS A 117 18.92 -10.97 -6.51
C LYS A 117 20.01 -11.35 -5.49
N GLU A 118 20.81 -10.37 -5.10
CA GLU A 118 21.93 -10.49 -4.17
C GLU A 118 21.50 -10.54 -2.69
N THR A 119 20.30 -10.09 -2.35
CA THR A 119 19.75 -10.14 -0.98
C THR A 119 18.31 -10.62 -0.95
N PRO A 120 18.05 -11.88 -1.31
CA PRO A 120 16.72 -12.44 -1.23
C PRO A 120 16.20 -12.35 0.21
N GLY A 121 15.04 -11.74 0.40
CA GLY A 121 14.42 -11.68 1.72
C GLY A 121 14.76 -10.44 2.57
N LYS A 122 15.62 -9.52 2.13
CA LYS A 122 15.95 -8.30 2.88
C LYS A 122 14.71 -7.53 3.37
N TYR A 123 13.70 -7.42 2.53
CA TYR A 123 12.46 -6.71 2.84
C TYR A 123 11.26 -7.64 3.12
N SER A 124 11.51 -8.94 3.30
CA SER A 124 10.45 -9.93 3.53
C SER A 124 9.59 -9.60 4.76
N HIS A 125 10.19 -9.07 5.82
CA HIS A 125 9.50 -8.64 7.02
C HIS A 125 8.52 -7.48 6.77
N LEU A 126 8.86 -6.53 5.88
CA LEU A 126 7.99 -5.42 5.49
C LEU A 126 6.82 -5.91 4.62
N VAL A 127 7.10 -6.80 3.66
CA VAL A 127 6.07 -7.45 2.85
C VAL A 127 5.11 -8.24 3.75
N GLN A 128 5.65 -8.98 4.74
CA GLN A 128 4.82 -9.73 5.68
C GLN A 128 3.99 -8.81 6.58
N LYS A 129 4.57 -7.72 7.08
CA LYS A 129 3.85 -6.70 7.87
C LYS A 129 2.64 -6.17 7.10
N TYR A 130 2.83 -5.84 5.83
CA TYR A 130 1.77 -5.36 4.96
C TYR A 130 0.70 -6.43 4.70
N LYS A 131 1.10 -7.68 4.37
CA LYS A 131 0.15 -8.79 4.18
C LYS A 131 -0.66 -9.06 5.45
N ASN A 132 -0.04 -9.02 6.61
CA ASN A 132 -0.74 -9.19 7.89
C ASN A 132 -1.76 -8.08 8.12
N ALA A 133 -1.43 -6.81 7.85
CA ALA A 133 -2.38 -5.70 7.98
C ALA A 133 -3.61 -5.88 7.08
N LEU A 134 -3.39 -6.28 5.81
CA LEU A 134 -4.46 -6.59 4.86
C LEU A 134 -5.36 -7.72 5.37
N PHE A 135 -4.74 -8.82 5.79
CA PHE A 135 -5.46 -10.01 6.26
C PHE A 135 -6.30 -9.69 7.50
N GLN A 136 -5.69 -9.06 8.52
CA GLN A 136 -6.39 -8.74 9.76
C GLN A 136 -7.59 -7.81 9.52
N LYS A 137 -7.42 -6.77 8.70
CA LYS A 137 -8.53 -5.86 8.38
C LYS A 137 -9.63 -6.54 7.58
N SER A 138 -9.29 -7.37 6.61
CA SER A 138 -10.28 -8.13 5.84
C SER A 138 -11.03 -9.12 6.74
N LYS A 139 -10.33 -9.78 7.68
CA LYS A 139 -10.94 -10.66 8.68
C LYS A 139 -11.89 -9.89 9.59
N GLU A 140 -11.49 -8.72 10.12
CA GLU A 140 -12.38 -7.87 10.93
C GLU A 140 -13.68 -7.54 10.20
N ILE A 141 -13.63 -7.25 8.89
CA ILE A 141 -14.83 -6.97 8.09
C ILE A 141 -15.68 -8.24 7.91
N LEU A 142 -15.07 -9.40 7.67
CA LEU A 142 -15.78 -10.68 7.53
C LEU A 142 -16.46 -11.11 8.83
N ASP A 143 -15.82 -10.88 9.96
CA ASP A 143 -16.32 -11.27 11.28
C ASP A 143 -17.41 -10.32 11.83
N MET A 144 -17.67 -9.18 11.17
CA MET A 144 -18.57 -8.13 11.68
C MET A 144 -20.01 -8.61 11.99
N ASN A 145 -20.47 -9.66 11.32
CA ASN A 145 -21.83 -10.20 11.49
C ASN A 145 -21.86 -11.49 12.33
N GLY A 146 -20.72 -11.93 12.91
CA GLY A 146 -20.64 -13.15 13.71
C GLY A 146 -20.93 -14.43 12.91
N GLN A 147 -20.90 -14.37 11.59
CA GLN A 147 -21.08 -15.55 10.73
C GLN A 147 -19.75 -16.29 10.62
N SER A 148 -19.78 -17.62 10.76
CA SER A 148 -18.58 -18.42 10.45
C SER A 148 -18.38 -18.50 8.94
N ILE A 149 -17.14 -18.27 8.52
CA ILE A 149 -16.70 -18.49 7.13
C ILE A 149 -16.49 -19.99 6.88
N ASN A 150 -16.92 -20.48 5.69
CA ASN A 150 -16.82 -21.88 5.30
C ASN A 150 -15.43 -22.29 4.76
N ILE A 151 -14.44 -21.39 4.88
CA ILE A 151 -13.06 -21.65 4.46
C ILE A 151 -12.09 -21.40 5.62
N SER A 152 -10.95 -22.07 5.60
CA SER A 152 -9.91 -21.85 6.61
C SER A 152 -9.25 -20.47 6.46
N GLU A 153 -8.65 -19.98 7.55
CA GLU A 153 -7.88 -18.72 7.51
C GLU A 153 -6.77 -18.74 6.46
N ASN A 154 -6.12 -19.90 6.24
CA ASN A 154 -5.09 -20.06 5.22
C ASN A 154 -5.65 -19.94 3.79
N GLU A 155 -6.81 -20.53 3.52
CA GLU A 155 -7.49 -20.40 2.24
C GLU A 155 -7.90 -18.95 1.98
N LEU A 156 -8.48 -18.28 2.98
CA LEU A 156 -8.81 -16.85 2.89
C LEU A 156 -7.57 -16.01 2.60
N LEU A 157 -6.47 -16.22 3.32
CA LEU A 157 -5.21 -15.52 3.10
C LEU A 157 -4.68 -15.74 1.68
N ASN A 158 -4.76 -16.97 1.16
CA ASN A 158 -4.34 -17.29 -0.20
C ASN A 158 -5.19 -16.58 -1.25
N ILE A 159 -6.53 -16.57 -1.08
CA ILE A 159 -7.45 -15.87 -1.98
C ILE A 159 -7.18 -14.37 -1.98
N LEU A 160 -7.07 -13.75 -0.80
CA LEU A 160 -6.81 -12.32 -0.68
C LEU A 160 -5.45 -11.93 -1.26
N THR A 161 -4.42 -12.77 -1.04
CA THR A 161 -3.08 -12.57 -1.61
C THR A 161 -3.11 -12.70 -3.14
N PHE A 162 -3.79 -13.70 -3.68
CA PHE A 162 -3.92 -13.91 -5.11
C PHE A 162 -4.63 -12.74 -5.80
N VAL A 163 -5.77 -12.30 -5.26
CA VAL A 163 -6.53 -11.16 -5.79
C VAL A 163 -5.67 -9.90 -5.75
N TYR A 164 -4.98 -9.66 -4.63
CA TYR A 164 -4.11 -8.50 -4.49
C TYR A 164 -2.93 -8.55 -5.47
N ASP A 165 -2.18 -9.65 -5.50
CA ASP A 165 -0.93 -9.72 -6.29
C ASP A 165 -1.18 -9.72 -7.80
N ASN A 166 -2.27 -10.35 -8.26
CA ASN A 166 -2.50 -10.54 -9.70
C ASN A 166 -3.44 -9.50 -10.33
N MET A 167 -4.34 -8.92 -9.55
CA MET A 167 -5.33 -7.98 -10.09
C MET A 167 -5.04 -6.55 -9.63
N PHE A 168 -5.06 -6.31 -8.33
CA PHE A 168 -4.94 -4.97 -7.79
C PHE A 168 -3.63 -4.29 -8.21
N MET A 169 -2.49 -4.95 -8.01
CA MET A 169 -1.19 -4.35 -8.31
C MET A 169 -1.03 -4.04 -9.81
N ARG A 170 -1.53 -4.92 -10.68
CA ARG A 170 -1.50 -4.72 -12.13
C ARG A 170 -2.31 -3.49 -12.55
N ASP A 171 -3.53 -3.35 -12.05
CA ASP A 171 -4.42 -2.27 -12.48
C ASP A 171 -4.07 -0.96 -11.77
N MET A 172 -3.60 -1.00 -10.52
CA MET A 172 -3.00 0.16 -9.86
C MET A 172 -1.78 0.70 -10.59
N PHE A 173 -0.97 -0.17 -11.23
CA PHE A 173 0.16 0.28 -12.04
C PHE A 173 -0.28 1.18 -13.21
N LYS A 174 -1.41 0.84 -13.86
CA LYS A 174 -1.97 1.66 -14.95
C LYS A 174 -2.46 3.02 -14.43
N ILE A 175 -3.13 3.02 -13.28
CA ILE A 175 -3.63 4.24 -12.63
C ILE A 175 -2.45 5.16 -12.27
N VAL A 176 -1.45 4.62 -11.59
CA VAL A 176 -0.25 5.39 -11.21
C VAL A 176 0.50 5.91 -12.45
N HIS A 177 0.56 5.12 -13.53
CA HIS A 177 1.16 5.56 -14.78
C HIS A 177 0.40 6.74 -15.39
N ALA A 178 -0.93 6.70 -15.44
CA ALA A 178 -1.76 7.81 -15.92
C ALA A 178 -1.52 9.09 -15.10
N ILE A 179 -1.50 8.99 -13.75
CA ILE A 179 -1.18 10.12 -12.86
C ILE A 179 0.19 10.71 -13.20
N LYS A 180 1.20 9.87 -13.42
CA LYS A 180 2.56 10.32 -13.74
C LYS A 180 2.68 10.98 -15.12
N GLN A 181 1.74 10.71 -16.03
CA GLN A 181 1.63 11.38 -17.32
C GLN A 181 0.80 12.67 -17.24
N GLY A 182 0.18 12.98 -16.08
CA GLY A 182 -0.71 14.13 -15.90
C GLY A 182 -2.12 13.90 -16.49
N ASP A 183 -2.49 12.66 -16.74
CA ASP A 183 -3.80 12.26 -17.24
C ASP A 183 -4.71 11.85 -16.07
N ASP A 184 -5.17 12.85 -15.34
CA ASP A 184 -6.01 12.65 -14.15
C ASP A 184 -7.39 12.05 -14.51
N GLU A 185 -7.92 12.36 -15.70
CA GLU A 185 -9.21 11.83 -16.18
C GLU A 185 -9.10 10.31 -16.39
N ALA A 186 -8.10 9.85 -17.14
CA ALA A 186 -7.87 8.42 -17.32
C ALA A 186 -7.56 7.71 -15.99
N ALA A 187 -6.85 8.35 -15.07
CA ALA A 187 -6.58 7.77 -13.76
C ALA A 187 -7.85 7.55 -12.95
N MET A 188 -8.79 8.52 -12.97
CA MET A 188 -10.07 8.42 -12.27
C MET A 188 -10.99 7.35 -12.89
N ASP A 189 -11.06 7.26 -14.21
CA ASP A 189 -11.83 6.24 -14.91
C ASP A 189 -11.31 4.82 -14.58
N LEU A 190 -10.01 4.61 -14.68
CA LEU A 190 -9.37 3.35 -14.32
C LEU A 190 -9.60 2.98 -12.84
N ALA A 191 -9.58 3.96 -11.94
CA ALA A 191 -9.85 3.73 -10.52
C ALA A 191 -11.31 3.32 -10.27
N GLY A 192 -12.26 3.95 -10.98
CA GLY A 192 -13.69 3.59 -10.97
C GLY A 192 -13.93 2.17 -11.47
N ASP A 193 -13.31 1.80 -12.58
CA ASP A 193 -13.37 0.45 -13.14
C ASP A 193 -12.79 -0.60 -12.18
N LEU A 194 -11.65 -0.31 -11.56
CA LEU A 194 -11.02 -1.19 -10.58
C LEU A 194 -11.92 -1.40 -9.37
N LEU A 195 -12.50 -0.33 -8.81
CA LEU A 195 -13.40 -0.43 -7.68
C LEU A 195 -14.67 -1.24 -8.04
N SER A 196 -15.24 -1.01 -9.23
CA SER A 196 -16.39 -1.76 -9.74
C SER A 196 -16.08 -3.26 -9.85
N LEU A 197 -14.90 -3.61 -10.38
CA LEU A 197 -14.43 -4.99 -10.47
C LEU A 197 -14.30 -5.62 -9.08
N TYR A 198 -13.70 -4.90 -8.13
CA TYR A 198 -13.56 -5.36 -6.74
C TYR A 198 -14.91 -5.63 -6.08
N ASN A 199 -15.86 -4.71 -6.23
CA ASN A 199 -17.20 -4.87 -5.67
C ASN A 199 -17.89 -6.15 -6.17
N ARG A 200 -17.76 -6.46 -7.47
CA ARG A 200 -18.29 -7.70 -8.05
C ARG A 200 -17.60 -8.94 -7.50
N LEU A 201 -16.26 -8.90 -7.38
CA LEU A 201 -15.49 -10.03 -6.85
C LEU A 201 -15.80 -10.29 -5.38
N ILE A 202 -15.85 -9.25 -4.56
CA ILE A 202 -16.20 -9.38 -3.14
C ILE A 202 -17.62 -9.90 -2.96
N TYR A 203 -18.56 -9.40 -3.75
CA TYR A 203 -19.93 -9.93 -3.73
C TYR A 203 -19.97 -11.43 -4.04
N ALA A 204 -19.26 -11.86 -5.09
CA ALA A 204 -19.18 -13.28 -5.48
C ALA A 204 -18.48 -14.14 -4.40
N LEU A 205 -17.39 -13.64 -3.81
CA LEU A 205 -16.66 -14.33 -2.74
C LEU A 205 -17.51 -14.45 -1.48
N ILE A 206 -18.16 -13.40 -1.02
CA ILE A 206 -19.02 -13.42 0.17
C ILE A 206 -20.15 -14.43 -0.03
N ASN A 207 -20.85 -14.39 -1.14
CA ASN A 207 -21.94 -15.33 -1.41
C ASN A 207 -21.45 -16.77 -1.52
N GLY A 208 -20.28 -17.02 -2.11
CA GLY A 208 -19.68 -18.34 -2.17
C GLY A 208 -19.17 -18.86 -0.83
N ILE A 209 -18.59 -17.99 0.01
CA ILE A 209 -18.06 -18.34 1.33
C ILE A 209 -19.16 -18.63 2.36
N PHE A 210 -20.29 -17.88 2.27
CA PHE A 210 -21.40 -18.00 3.20
C PHE A 210 -22.61 -18.77 2.67
N SER A 211 -22.60 -19.21 1.39
CA SER A 211 -23.65 -20.08 0.88
C SER A 211 -23.64 -21.38 1.67
N LYS A 212 -24.75 -21.74 2.29
CA LYS A 212 -24.94 -23.07 2.85
C LYS A 212 -24.86 -24.06 1.67
N ASP A 213 -24.08 -25.12 1.83
CA ASP A 213 -24.19 -26.28 0.94
C ASP A 213 -25.64 -26.74 0.91
N GLU A 214 -26.36 -26.44 -0.15
CA GLU A 214 -27.68 -27.05 -0.46
C GLU A 214 -27.51 -28.46 -1.04
N SER A 215 -26.37 -29.10 -0.79
CA SER A 215 -26.10 -30.49 -1.14
C SER A 215 -26.34 -31.40 0.05
N LYS A 216 -27.64 -31.64 0.35
CA LYS A 216 -28.11 -32.85 1.05
C LYS A 216 -29.35 -33.38 0.38
#